data_48b0dd9af753bc818fa4f549743c1352
#
_entry.id   48b0dd9af753bc818fa4f549743c1352
#
_cell.length_a   1.000
_cell.length_b   1.000
_cell.length_c   1.000
_cell.angle_alpha   90.00
_cell.angle_beta   90.00
_cell.angle_gamma   90.00
#
_symmetry.space_group_name_H-M   'P 1'
#
loop_
_entity.id
_entity.type
_entity.pdbx_description
1 polymer ?
#
loop_
_entity_poly.entity_id
_entity_poly.type
_entity_poly.pdbx_seq_one_letter_code
_entity_poly.pdbx_strand_id
1 'polypeptide(L)'
;MAGSGQGVQSQDIIKVSATSGLTPAPQARDHKVEVAKLIDVSTCIGCKACQVGCSEWNDIRSDVNAQCVGIYDNPVDLNAKAWTVMRFNEVEENDRLEWLIRKDGCMHCSEPGCLKACPAPGAIIQYANGIVDFQSDKCIGCGYCIAGCPFNIPRMNPDDNRVYKCTLCVDRVSVGQEPACVKTCPTGALRFGSKEEMKLYAEQRVADLKARGYENAGIYDPEGVGGTHVMYVLHHADKPELYSGLPKDPQIDPTVTLWKDILKPVAAVAMGGLALAEIGHYLAVGPNVEEDVEDHHHTFEEEDRKGGKDE
;
A
#
# COMPACT_ATOMS: atom_id res chain seq x y z
N MET A 1 -2.40 -13.68 -30.14
CA MET A 1 -1.88 -12.56 -30.95
C MET A 1 -1.67 -11.39 -29.98
N ALA A 2 -0.43 -11.01 -29.76
CA ALA A 2 -0.11 -9.89 -28.88
C ALA A 2 -0.49 -8.59 -29.59
N GLY A 3 -1.51 -7.90 -29.12
CA GLY A 3 -1.85 -6.57 -29.58
C GLY A 3 -0.68 -5.65 -29.30
N SER A 4 -0.27 -4.88 -30.32
CA SER A 4 0.73 -3.83 -30.24
C SER A 4 0.23 -2.72 -29.32
N GLY A 5 0.37 -2.92 -28.01
CA GLY A 5 0.07 -1.90 -27.02
C GLY A 5 1.10 -0.78 -27.13
N GLN A 6 0.69 0.38 -27.57
CA GLN A 6 1.45 1.60 -27.38
C GLN A 6 1.73 1.73 -25.88
N GLY A 7 2.99 1.85 -25.52
CA GLY A 7 3.42 1.96 -24.11
C GLY A 7 2.65 3.10 -23.44
N VAL A 8 1.89 2.77 -22.42
CA VAL A 8 1.08 3.72 -21.68
C VAL A 8 2.02 4.52 -20.79
N GLN A 9 2.23 5.79 -21.10
CA GLN A 9 3.01 6.66 -20.23
C GLN A 9 2.25 6.86 -18.92
N SER A 10 2.90 6.58 -17.80
CA SER A 10 2.32 6.57 -16.46
C SER A 10 1.58 7.87 -16.08
N GLN A 11 2.00 9.00 -16.63
CA GLN A 11 1.40 10.31 -16.36
C GLN A 11 -0.01 10.48 -16.97
N ASP A 12 -0.32 9.76 -18.05
CA ASP A 12 -1.60 9.90 -18.76
C ASP A 12 -2.73 9.06 -18.17
N ILE A 13 -2.43 8.17 -17.23
CA ILE A 13 -3.35 7.16 -16.70
C ILE A 13 -3.51 7.18 -15.19
N ILE A 14 -2.97 8.19 -14.52
CA ILE A 14 -3.16 8.31 -13.08
C ILE A 14 -4.63 8.59 -12.78
N LYS A 15 -5.28 7.69 -12.05
CA LYS A 15 -6.65 7.83 -11.57
C LYS A 15 -6.70 8.68 -10.30
N VAL A 16 -5.86 8.34 -9.33
CA VAL A 16 -5.76 9.04 -8.05
C VAL A 16 -4.30 9.09 -7.62
N SER A 17 -3.87 10.24 -7.10
CA SER A 17 -2.56 10.43 -6.48
C SER A 17 -2.72 10.86 -5.03
N ALA A 18 -1.84 10.41 -4.15
CA ALA A 18 -1.77 10.92 -2.80
C ALA A 18 -1.47 12.43 -2.84
N THR A 19 -2.24 13.20 -2.09
CA THR A 19 -2.12 14.66 -2.06
C THR A 19 -2.11 15.17 -0.63
N SER A 20 -1.48 16.33 -0.40
CA SER A 20 -1.52 17.03 0.87
C SER A 20 -2.87 17.74 1.16
N GLY A 21 -3.85 17.62 0.29
CA GLY A 21 -5.15 18.28 0.38
C GLY A 21 -5.18 19.67 -0.27
N LEU A 22 -4.03 20.28 -0.51
CA LEU A 22 -3.91 21.55 -1.25
C LEU A 22 -3.51 21.34 -2.72
N THR A 23 -2.97 20.18 -3.04
CA THR A 23 -2.56 19.82 -4.40
C THR A 23 -3.72 19.11 -5.08
N PRO A 24 -4.26 19.63 -6.19
CA PRO A 24 -5.31 18.93 -6.94
C PRO A 24 -4.84 17.55 -7.37
N ALA A 25 -5.72 16.56 -7.28
CA ALA A 25 -5.44 15.26 -7.87
C ALA A 25 -5.29 15.40 -9.39
N PRO A 26 -4.32 14.74 -10.01
CA PRO A 26 -4.23 14.69 -11.46
C PRO A 26 -5.54 14.17 -12.04
N GLN A 27 -6.05 14.81 -13.08
CA GLN A 27 -7.27 14.36 -13.73
C GLN A 27 -7.04 12.98 -14.38
N ALA A 28 -7.92 12.05 -14.04
CA ALA A 28 -7.92 10.74 -14.67
C ALA A 28 -8.31 10.89 -16.16
N ARG A 29 -7.45 10.44 -17.05
CA ARG A 29 -7.88 10.18 -18.43
C ARG A 29 -8.55 8.81 -18.47
N ASP A 30 -9.64 8.75 -19.19
CA ASP A 30 -10.52 7.60 -19.36
C ASP A 30 -9.88 6.44 -20.17
N HIS A 31 -8.92 5.75 -19.61
CA HIS A 31 -8.36 4.52 -20.17
C HIS A 31 -8.62 3.32 -19.26
N LYS A 32 -9.21 2.51 -19.73
CA LYS A 32 -10.44 1.74 -19.71
C LYS A 32 -10.33 0.25 -19.55
N VAL A 33 -9.17 -0.36 -19.61
CA VAL A 33 -9.05 -1.79 -19.34
C VAL A 33 -8.39 -1.95 -17.98
N GLU A 34 -9.23 -2.17 -16.97
CA GLU A 34 -8.72 -2.62 -15.67
C GLU A 34 -8.02 -3.96 -15.85
N VAL A 35 -6.84 -4.10 -15.29
CA VAL A 35 -6.09 -5.36 -15.29
C VAL A 35 -6.21 -6.05 -13.95
N ALA A 36 -6.08 -7.37 -13.95
CA ALA A 36 -6.01 -8.14 -12.72
C ALA A 36 -5.02 -9.29 -12.84
N LYS A 37 -4.47 -9.66 -11.69
CA LYS A 37 -3.73 -10.89 -11.48
C LYS A 37 -4.63 -11.87 -10.74
N LEU A 38 -4.84 -13.03 -11.31
CA LEU A 38 -5.53 -14.14 -10.65
C LEU A 38 -4.51 -15.11 -10.07
N ILE A 39 -4.78 -15.60 -8.88
CA ILE A 39 -3.98 -16.60 -8.17
C ILE A 39 -4.90 -17.78 -7.86
N ASP A 40 -4.74 -18.87 -8.60
CA ASP A 40 -5.44 -20.12 -8.36
C ASP A 40 -4.64 -20.97 -7.37
N VAL A 41 -5.05 -20.97 -6.10
CA VAL A 41 -4.34 -21.73 -5.06
C VAL A 41 -4.43 -23.24 -5.29
N SER A 42 -5.44 -23.70 -6.02
CA SER A 42 -5.67 -25.13 -6.30
C SER A 42 -4.64 -25.73 -7.25
N THR A 43 -3.95 -24.88 -8.01
CA THR A 43 -2.90 -25.30 -8.96
C THR A 43 -1.50 -24.88 -8.52
N CYS A 44 -1.40 -24.17 -7.39
CA CYS A 44 -0.13 -23.73 -6.84
C CYS A 44 0.60 -24.90 -6.17
N ILE A 45 1.88 -25.09 -6.50
CA ILE A 45 2.74 -26.13 -5.93
C ILE A 45 3.77 -25.60 -4.93
N GLY A 46 3.69 -24.32 -4.56
CA GLY A 46 4.59 -23.71 -3.59
C GLY A 46 6.06 -23.59 -4.00
N CYS A 47 6.37 -23.66 -5.29
CA CYS A 47 7.75 -23.71 -5.81
C CYS A 47 8.56 -22.43 -5.61
N LYS A 48 7.95 -21.34 -5.13
CA LYS A 48 8.57 -20.01 -4.89
C LYS A 48 9.14 -19.31 -6.11
N ALA A 49 8.96 -19.82 -7.34
CA ALA A 49 9.43 -19.15 -8.56
C ALA A 49 8.91 -17.70 -8.69
N CYS A 50 7.68 -17.44 -8.24
CA CYS A 50 7.11 -16.09 -8.22
C CYS A 50 7.81 -15.14 -7.23
N GLN A 51 8.36 -15.66 -6.12
CA GLN A 51 9.21 -14.90 -5.19
C GLN A 51 10.53 -14.55 -5.85
N VAL A 52 11.20 -15.55 -6.42
CA VAL A 52 12.49 -15.36 -7.10
C VAL A 52 12.33 -14.39 -8.28
N GLY A 53 11.32 -14.60 -9.13
CA GLY A 53 11.07 -13.72 -10.27
C GLY A 53 10.76 -12.27 -9.86
N CYS A 54 10.08 -12.06 -8.72
CA CYS A 54 9.86 -10.72 -8.17
C CYS A 54 11.18 -10.09 -7.69
N SER A 55 11.98 -10.85 -6.98
CA SER A 55 13.26 -10.42 -6.44
C SER A 55 14.25 -10.04 -7.52
N GLU A 56 14.40 -10.89 -8.53
CA GLU A 56 15.33 -10.66 -9.64
C GLU A 56 14.90 -9.49 -10.53
N TRP A 57 13.59 -9.37 -10.83
CA TRP A 57 13.12 -8.28 -11.69
C TRP A 57 13.25 -6.91 -11.05
N ASN A 58 12.96 -6.80 -9.74
CA ASN A 58 12.95 -5.53 -9.03
C ASN A 58 14.29 -5.21 -8.36
N ASP A 59 15.32 -6.04 -8.59
CA ASP A 59 16.65 -5.92 -7.95
C ASP A 59 16.54 -5.79 -6.42
N ILE A 60 15.62 -6.55 -5.83
CA ILE A 60 15.42 -6.62 -4.38
C ILE A 60 15.79 -8.01 -3.90
N ARG A 61 16.76 -8.09 -3.02
CA ARG A 61 17.17 -9.36 -2.41
C ARG A 61 17.03 -9.23 -0.91
N SER A 62 16.13 -10.01 -0.35
CA SER A 62 16.10 -10.15 1.10
C SER A 62 17.33 -10.93 1.55
N ASP A 63 17.86 -10.58 2.72
CA ASP A 63 18.95 -11.32 3.35
C ASP A 63 18.42 -12.70 3.79
N VAL A 64 18.42 -13.64 2.86
CA VAL A 64 17.98 -15.02 3.08
C VAL A 64 19.16 -15.82 3.60
N ASN A 65 19.80 -15.37 4.67
CA ASN A 65 20.94 -16.05 5.28
C ASN A 65 20.51 -17.08 6.34
N ALA A 66 19.24 -17.06 6.74
CA ALA A 66 18.73 -18.01 7.72
C ALA A 66 18.23 -19.27 7.03
N GLN A 67 18.69 -20.41 7.49
CA GLN A 67 18.06 -21.68 7.15
C GLN A 67 16.60 -21.65 7.61
N CYS A 68 15.68 -22.18 6.79
CA CYS A 68 14.32 -22.45 7.22
C CYS A 68 14.33 -23.45 8.37
N VAL A 69 14.02 -22.99 9.57
CA VAL A 69 13.92 -23.87 10.73
C VAL A 69 12.44 -23.98 11.10
N GLY A 70 11.85 -25.12 10.80
CA GLY A 70 10.48 -25.45 11.21
C GLY A 70 9.34 -24.82 10.44
N ILE A 71 9.62 -23.95 9.45
CA ILE A 71 8.60 -23.34 8.58
C ILE A 71 9.07 -23.30 7.13
N TYR A 72 8.12 -23.36 6.21
CA TYR A 72 8.40 -23.24 4.77
C TYR A 72 8.45 -21.81 4.27
N ASP A 73 7.84 -20.87 5.00
CA ASP A 73 7.86 -19.44 4.67
C ASP A 73 9.29 -18.90 4.84
N ASN A 74 9.86 -18.39 3.75
CA ASN A 74 11.18 -17.79 3.79
C ASN A 74 11.28 -16.69 2.70
N PRO A 75 11.41 -15.42 3.09
CA PRO A 75 11.40 -14.93 4.47
C PRO A 75 10.08 -15.19 5.19
N VAL A 76 10.08 -15.13 6.52
CA VAL A 76 8.91 -15.42 7.36
C VAL A 76 7.77 -14.43 7.12
N ASP A 77 8.08 -13.18 6.76
CA ASP A 77 7.10 -12.16 6.43
C ASP A 77 7.57 -11.27 5.27
N LEU A 78 6.63 -10.50 4.73
CA LEU A 78 6.93 -9.43 3.78
C LEU A 78 7.90 -8.43 4.41
N ASN A 79 8.82 -7.91 3.61
CA ASN A 79 9.71 -6.84 4.01
C ASN A 79 10.04 -5.93 2.82
N ALA A 80 10.83 -4.88 3.02
CA ALA A 80 11.17 -3.93 1.97
C ALA A 80 11.91 -4.57 0.78
N LYS A 81 12.59 -5.70 1.01
CA LYS A 81 13.34 -6.47 0.01
C LYS A 81 12.64 -7.80 -0.37
N ALA A 82 11.41 -8.04 0.12
CA ALA A 82 10.59 -9.20 -0.23
C ALA A 82 9.13 -8.78 -0.34
N TRP A 83 8.71 -8.34 -1.52
CA TRP A 83 7.36 -7.81 -1.78
C TRP A 83 6.33 -8.91 -2.03
N THR A 84 6.76 -10.14 -2.04
CA THR A 84 5.94 -11.32 -2.23
C THR A 84 6.53 -12.48 -1.43
N VAL A 85 5.69 -13.18 -0.69
CA VAL A 85 6.06 -14.33 0.11
C VAL A 85 5.08 -15.46 -0.15
N MET A 86 5.59 -16.69 -0.24
CA MET A 86 4.75 -17.89 -0.28
C MET A 86 4.45 -18.33 1.14
N ARG A 87 3.17 -18.36 1.48
CA ARG A 87 2.64 -18.82 2.76
C ARG A 87 2.21 -20.28 2.65
N PHE A 88 2.59 -21.05 3.64
CA PHE A 88 2.25 -22.46 3.73
C PHE A 88 1.52 -22.68 5.03
N ASN A 89 0.31 -23.21 4.96
CA ASN A 89 -0.53 -23.46 6.12
C ASN A 89 -1.04 -24.90 6.08
N GLU A 90 -0.81 -25.64 7.14
CA GLU A 90 -1.35 -26.98 7.33
C GLU A 90 -2.57 -26.87 8.20
N VAL A 91 -3.72 -27.30 7.68
CA VAL A 91 -5.01 -27.23 8.39
C VAL A 91 -5.68 -28.60 8.36
N GLU A 92 -6.34 -28.92 9.47
CA GLU A 92 -7.22 -30.09 9.52
C GLU A 92 -8.66 -29.59 9.32
N GLU A 93 -9.25 -29.98 8.20
CA GLU A 93 -10.60 -29.61 7.84
C GLU A 93 -11.36 -30.85 7.38
N ASN A 94 -12.53 -31.13 8.00
CA ASN A 94 -13.37 -32.30 7.70
C ASN A 94 -12.61 -33.65 7.75
N ASP A 95 -11.85 -33.88 8.81
CA ASP A 95 -10.99 -35.06 9.03
C ASP A 95 -9.93 -35.30 7.93
N ARG A 96 -9.56 -34.24 7.21
CA ARG A 96 -8.50 -34.26 6.21
C ARG A 96 -7.45 -33.22 6.54
N LEU A 97 -6.19 -33.63 6.43
CA LEU A 97 -5.08 -32.67 6.47
C LEU A 97 -4.95 -32.03 5.09
N GLU A 98 -5.10 -30.73 5.04
CA GLU A 98 -4.94 -29.93 3.83
C GLU A 98 -3.73 -29.01 3.94
N TRP A 99 -2.99 -28.89 2.87
CA TRP A 99 -1.85 -27.99 2.77
C TRP A 99 -2.21 -26.82 1.87
N LEU A 100 -2.56 -25.71 2.52
CA LEU A 100 -3.01 -24.50 1.84
C LEU A 100 -1.82 -23.60 1.55
N ILE A 101 -1.58 -23.34 0.27
CA ILE A 101 -0.45 -22.56 -0.20
C ILE A 101 -0.97 -21.27 -0.82
N ARG A 102 -0.55 -20.12 -0.31
CA ARG A 102 -0.96 -18.82 -0.82
C ARG A 102 0.26 -17.94 -1.13
N LYS A 103 0.23 -17.29 -2.30
CA LYS A 103 1.15 -16.20 -2.60
C LYS A 103 0.67 -14.92 -1.92
N ASP A 104 1.38 -14.48 -0.90
CA ASP A 104 1.11 -13.23 -0.19
C ASP A 104 1.76 -12.03 -0.87
N GLY A 105 1.08 -10.89 -0.88
CA GLY A 105 1.54 -9.64 -1.47
C GLY A 105 0.40 -8.64 -1.64
N CYS A 106 0.66 -7.50 -2.26
CA CYS A 106 -0.33 -6.44 -2.43
C CYS A 106 -1.55 -6.91 -3.25
N MET A 107 -2.73 -6.55 -2.78
CA MET A 107 -4.01 -6.86 -3.42
C MET A 107 -4.42 -5.83 -4.48
N HIS A 108 -3.74 -4.68 -4.54
CA HIS A 108 -4.08 -3.57 -5.45
C HIS A 108 -5.58 -3.25 -5.42
N CYS A 109 -6.05 -2.81 -4.24
CA CYS A 109 -7.44 -2.48 -3.97
C CYS A 109 -7.98 -1.43 -4.94
N SER A 110 -9.26 -1.54 -5.31
CA SER A 110 -9.93 -0.49 -6.10
C SER A 110 -10.11 0.79 -5.29
N GLU A 111 -10.34 0.64 -3.98
CA GLU A 111 -10.30 1.73 -3.00
C GLU A 111 -9.11 1.55 -2.06
N PRO A 112 -7.91 2.02 -2.42
CA PRO A 112 -6.71 1.72 -1.65
C PRO A 112 -6.60 2.57 -0.40
N GLY A 113 -6.81 1.97 0.78
CA GLY A 113 -6.67 2.64 2.08
C GLY A 113 -5.28 3.20 2.33
N CYS A 114 -4.23 2.55 1.82
CA CYS A 114 -2.85 3.05 1.88
C CYS A 114 -2.68 4.38 1.14
N LEU A 115 -3.31 4.55 -0.02
CA LEU A 115 -3.31 5.81 -0.76
C LEU A 115 -4.10 6.88 -0.01
N LYS A 116 -5.28 6.52 0.49
CA LYS A 116 -6.13 7.44 1.26
C LYS A 116 -5.41 7.94 2.52
N ALA A 117 -4.66 7.09 3.21
CA ALA A 117 -3.91 7.46 4.40
C ALA A 117 -2.68 8.32 4.11
N CYS A 118 -2.10 8.25 2.92
CA CYS A 118 -0.83 8.90 2.59
C CYS A 118 -0.95 10.44 2.58
N PRO A 119 -0.11 11.18 3.32
CA PRO A 119 -0.08 12.63 3.28
C PRO A 119 0.87 13.21 2.23
N ALA A 120 1.81 12.40 1.70
CA ALA A 120 2.86 12.88 0.81
C ALA A 120 2.36 12.97 -0.64
N PRO A 121 2.42 14.15 -1.29
CA PRO A 121 1.94 14.31 -2.65
C PRO A 121 2.66 13.41 -3.65
N GLY A 122 1.89 12.61 -4.38
CA GLY A 122 2.42 11.75 -5.44
C GLY A 122 3.23 10.53 -4.97
N ALA A 123 3.37 10.29 -3.66
CA ALA A 123 4.11 9.13 -3.14
C ALA A 123 3.37 7.80 -3.36
N ILE A 124 2.05 7.84 -3.45
CA ILE A 124 1.23 6.70 -3.84
C ILE A 124 0.32 7.12 -4.98
N ILE A 125 0.27 6.30 -6.02
CA ILE A 125 -0.47 6.56 -7.24
C ILE A 125 -1.36 5.36 -7.54
N GLN A 126 -2.59 5.59 -7.94
CA GLN A 126 -3.43 4.57 -8.55
C GLN A 126 -3.63 4.90 -10.03
N TYR A 127 -3.22 3.99 -10.88
CA TYR A 127 -3.43 4.10 -12.33
C TYR A 127 -4.85 3.72 -12.73
N ALA A 128 -5.29 4.18 -13.89
CA ALA A 128 -6.63 3.89 -14.42
C ALA A 128 -6.87 2.39 -14.64
N ASN A 129 -5.82 1.60 -14.87
CA ASN A 129 -5.89 0.16 -14.97
C ASN A 129 -5.99 -0.58 -13.63
N GLY A 130 -6.05 0.16 -12.51
CA GLY A 130 -6.23 -0.38 -11.16
C GLY A 130 -4.94 -0.65 -10.39
N ILE A 131 -3.78 -0.51 -11.01
CA ILE A 131 -2.50 -0.73 -10.32
C ILE A 131 -2.28 0.39 -9.30
N VAL A 132 -1.97 0.01 -8.06
CA VAL A 132 -1.56 0.94 -7.00
C VAL A 132 -0.05 0.86 -6.86
N ASP A 133 0.63 1.96 -7.13
CA ASP A 133 2.09 2.05 -7.15
C ASP A 133 2.63 2.98 -6.07
N PHE A 134 3.84 2.72 -5.61
CA PHE A 134 4.56 3.50 -4.62
C PHE A 134 5.79 4.15 -5.26
N GLN A 135 5.81 5.48 -5.22
CA GLN A 135 6.94 6.30 -5.64
C GLN A 135 7.84 6.53 -4.42
N SER A 136 8.83 5.66 -4.24
CA SER A 136 9.67 5.68 -3.04
C SER A 136 10.51 6.96 -2.89
N ASP A 137 10.85 7.61 -4.00
CA ASP A 137 11.54 8.91 -4.03
C ASP A 137 10.73 10.05 -3.39
N LYS A 138 9.39 9.95 -3.40
CA LYS A 138 8.48 10.93 -2.79
C LYS A 138 7.98 10.51 -1.40
N CYS A 139 8.40 9.34 -0.93
CA CYS A 139 8.00 8.83 0.38
C CYS A 139 8.72 9.60 1.50
N ILE A 140 7.96 10.08 2.48
CA ILE A 140 8.47 10.80 3.66
C ILE A 140 8.65 9.90 4.90
N GLY A 141 8.43 8.59 4.79
CA GLY A 141 8.66 7.64 5.88
C GLY A 141 7.66 7.70 7.03
N CYS A 142 6.48 8.32 6.88
CA CYS A 142 5.54 8.51 7.98
C CYS A 142 4.79 7.25 8.44
N GLY A 143 4.80 6.16 7.65
CA GLY A 143 4.18 4.88 8.00
C GLY A 143 2.64 4.82 7.92
N TYR A 144 1.92 5.91 7.65
CA TYR A 144 0.45 5.91 7.64
C TYR A 144 -0.16 4.93 6.63
N CYS A 145 0.51 4.65 5.52
CA CYS A 145 0.07 3.66 4.56
C CYS A 145 0.14 2.22 5.10
N ILE A 146 0.96 1.95 6.10
CA ILE A 146 1.03 0.65 6.78
C ILE A 146 -0.24 0.48 7.61
N ALA A 147 -0.57 1.45 8.46
CA ALA A 147 -1.79 1.44 9.27
C ALA A 147 -3.06 1.49 8.42
N GLY A 148 -3.04 2.20 7.29
CA GLY A 148 -4.18 2.30 6.37
C GLY A 148 -4.40 1.08 5.48
N CYS A 149 -3.55 0.04 5.55
CA CYS A 149 -3.68 -1.15 4.72
C CYS A 149 -4.40 -2.29 5.48
N PRO A 150 -5.63 -2.66 5.11
CA PRO A 150 -6.35 -3.73 5.82
C PRO A 150 -5.75 -5.12 5.63
N PHE A 151 -4.82 -5.28 4.69
CA PHE A 151 -4.08 -6.52 4.45
C PHE A 151 -2.68 -6.53 5.07
N ASN A 152 -2.29 -5.46 5.76
CA ASN A 152 -0.97 -5.32 6.38
C ASN A 152 0.20 -5.61 5.40
N ILE A 153 0.18 -4.98 4.22
CA ILE A 153 1.15 -5.28 3.15
C ILE A 153 2.36 -4.34 3.12
N PRO A 154 2.22 -2.99 3.15
CA PRO A 154 3.36 -2.10 3.02
C PRO A 154 4.39 -2.32 4.14
N ARG A 155 5.67 -2.29 3.80
CA ARG A 155 6.77 -2.46 4.77
C ARG A 155 7.74 -1.32 4.66
N MET A 156 8.15 -0.80 5.81
CA MET A 156 9.18 0.23 5.91
C MET A 156 10.55 -0.41 5.80
N ASN A 157 11.42 0.19 5.03
CA ASN A 157 12.84 -0.15 4.99
C ASN A 157 13.58 0.66 6.05
N PRO A 158 14.25 0.01 7.01
CA PRO A 158 14.98 0.72 8.05
C PRO A 158 16.22 1.46 7.52
N ASP A 159 16.76 1.07 6.36
CA ASP A 159 17.99 1.65 5.83
C ASP A 159 17.75 3.06 5.27
N ASP A 160 16.58 3.31 4.65
CA ASP A 160 16.24 4.59 4.01
C ASP A 160 14.96 5.24 4.53
N ASN A 161 14.29 4.62 5.50
CA ASN A 161 13.00 5.04 6.07
C ASN A 161 11.89 5.25 5.04
N ARG A 162 11.89 4.48 3.95
CA ARG A 162 10.87 4.51 2.90
C ARG A 162 10.02 3.25 2.93
N VAL A 163 8.80 3.36 2.41
CA VAL A 163 7.86 2.24 2.40
C VAL A 163 7.82 1.60 1.02
N TYR A 164 7.84 0.27 1.01
CA TYR A 164 7.87 -0.56 -0.19
C TYR A 164 6.75 -1.60 -0.18
N LYS A 165 6.30 -1.98 -1.36
CA LYS A 165 5.37 -3.09 -1.62
C LYS A 165 5.40 -3.51 -3.08
N CYS A 166 4.70 -4.59 -3.43
CA CYS A 166 4.49 -5.00 -4.81
C CYS A 166 3.86 -3.86 -5.64
N THR A 167 4.46 -3.56 -6.81
CA THR A 167 4.02 -2.56 -7.80
C THR A 167 3.17 -3.15 -8.92
N LEU A 168 2.85 -4.46 -8.87
CA LEU A 168 2.29 -5.27 -9.96
C LEU A 168 3.13 -5.17 -11.25
N CYS A 169 4.42 -4.88 -11.11
CA CYS A 169 5.36 -4.66 -12.22
C CYS A 169 4.79 -3.66 -13.24
N VAL A 170 4.39 -2.47 -12.77
CA VAL A 170 3.80 -1.42 -13.61
C VAL A 170 4.69 -1.07 -14.81
N ASP A 171 5.99 -1.13 -14.64
CA ASP A 171 7.01 -0.96 -15.67
C ASP A 171 6.87 -1.99 -16.80
N ARG A 172 6.63 -3.27 -16.47
CA ARG A 172 6.38 -4.34 -17.44
C ARG A 172 5.01 -4.21 -18.09
N VAL A 173 3.99 -3.99 -17.26
CA VAL A 173 2.60 -3.88 -17.71
C VAL A 173 2.41 -2.71 -18.67
N SER A 174 3.08 -1.58 -18.42
CA SER A 174 3.01 -0.40 -19.29
C SER A 174 3.55 -0.63 -20.71
N VAL A 175 4.39 -1.64 -20.90
CA VAL A 175 4.91 -2.05 -22.22
C VAL A 175 4.31 -3.36 -22.73
N GLY A 176 3.15 -3.78 -22.18
CA GLY A 176 2.41 -4.95 -22.62
C GLY A 176 3.00 -6.29 -22.19
N GLN A 177 3.86 -6.29 -21.16
CA GLN A 177 4.41 -7.53 -20.59
C GLN A 177 3.65 -7.95 -19.33
N GLU A 178 3.58 -9.25 -19.09
CA GLU A 178 3.04 -9.78 -17.84
C GLU A 178 3.96 -9.46 -16.65
N PRO A 179 3.41 -9.34 -15.43
CA PRO A 179 4.20 -9.26 -14.20
C PRO A 179 5.21 -10.40 -14.10
N ALA A 180 6.41 -10.12 -13.57
CA ALA A 180 7.49 -11.10 -13.48
C ALA A 180 7.07 -12.39 -12.76
N CYS A 181 6.29 -12.26 -11.67
CA CYS A 181 5.79 -13.42 -10.92
C CYS A 181 4.80 -14.29 -11.72
N VAL A 182 4.05 -13.72 -12.66
CA VAL A 182 3.17 -14.47 -13.57
C VAL A 182 4.02 -15.21 -14.59
N LYS A 183 4.95 -14.49 -15.22
CA LYS A 183 5.85 -15.04 -16.24
C LYS A 183 6.66 -16.25 -15.75
N THR A 184 7.05 -16.27 -14.49
CA THR A 184 7.85 -17.33 -13.89
C THR A 184 7.04 -18.48 -13.30
N CYS A 185 5.70 -18.41 -13.31
CA CYS A 185 4.86 -19.45 -12.71
C CYS A 185 4.79 -20.71 -13.58
N PRO A 186 5.39 -21.86 -13.19
CA PRO A 186 5.48 -23.04 -14.03
C PRO A 186 4.15 -23.78 -14.21
N THR A 187 3.24 -23.64 -13.22
CA THR A 187 1.93 -24.32 -13.25
C THR A 187 0.82 -23.46 -13.85
N GLY A 188 1.09 -22.19 -14.13
CA GLY A 188 0.05 -21.24 -14.53
C GLY A 188 -0.97 -20.91 -13.42
N ALA A 189 -0.61 -21.19 -12.16
CA ALA A 189 -1.42 -20.79 -11.01
C ALA A 189 -1.58 -19.27 -10.91
N LEU A 190 -0.62 -18.50 -11.40
CA LEU A 190 -0.69 -17.07 -11.57
C LEU A 190 -1.03 -16.73 -13.02
N ARG A 191 -2.08 -15.96 -13.21
CA ARG A 191 -2.52 -15.45 -14.51
C ARG A 191 -2.68 -13.95 -14.47
N PHE A 192 -2.57 -13.31 -15.61
CA PHE A 192 -2.71 -11.87 -15.76
C PHE A 192 -3.43 -11.53 -17.04
N GLY A 193 -4.33 -10.57 -16.99
CA GLY A 193 -5.09 -10.10 -18.14
C GLY A 193 -6.04 -8.97 -17.75
N SER A 194 -7.07 -8.72 -18.56
CA SER A 194 -8.13 -7.81 -18.15
C SER A 194 -8.86 -8.38 -16.92
N LYS A 195 -9.34 -7.50 -16.06
CA LYS A 195 -10.05 -7.91 -14.83
C LYS A 195 -11.29 -8.75 -15.16
N GLU A 196 -11.96 -8.42 -16.24
CA GLU A 196 -13.13 -9.13 -16.74
C GLU A 196 -12.78 -10.57 -17.17
N GLU A 197 -11.74 -10.73 -18.00
CA GLU A 197 -11.27 -12.06 -18.41
C GLU A 197 -10.82 -12.91 -17.21
N MET A 198 -10.13 -12.28 -16.26
CA MET A 198 -9.67 -12.98 -15.05
C MET A 198 -10.84 -13.41 -14.15
N LYS A 199 -11.91 -12.62 -14.06
CA LYS A 199 -13.14 -13.02 -13.35
C LYS A 199 -13.82 -14.20 -14.03
N LEU A 200 -14.03 -14.15 -15.34
CA LEU A 200 -14.61 -15.26 -16.10
C LEU A 200 -13.80 -16.55 -15.94
N TYR A 201 -12.48 -16.45 -16.02
CA TYR A 201 -11.63 -17.61 -15.79
C TYR A 201 -11.76 -18.13 -14.35
N ALA A 202 -11.80 -17.24 -13.35
CA ALA A 202 -11.95 -17.62 -11.96
C ALA A 202 -13.30 -18.34 -11.70
N GLU A 203 -14.39 -17.86 -12.30
CA GLU A 203 -15.71 -18.49 -12.21
C GLU A 203 -15.71 -19.91 -12.77
N GLN A 204 -15.05 -20.14 -13.92
CA GLN A 204 -14.89 -21.47 -14.51
C GLN A 204 -14.09 -22.39 -13.57
N ARG A 205 -12.99 -21.87 -12.99
CA ARG A 205 -12.19 -22.64 -12.03
C ARG A 205 -12.96 -23.00 -10.76
N VAL A 206 -13.76 -22.09 -10.25
CA VAL A 206 -14.64 -22.38 -9.10
C VAL A 206 -15.67 -23.45 -9.44
N ALA A 207 -16.25 -23.42 -10.63
CA ALA A 207 -17.16 -24.47 -11.08
C ALA A 207 -16.47 -25.83 -11.16
N ASP A 208 -15.26 -25.90 -11.71
CA ASP A 208 -14.45 -27.10 -11.77
C ASP A 208 -14.12 -27.67 -10.36
N LEU A 209 -13.78 -26.78 -9.42
CA LEU A 209 -13.47 -27.17 -8.04
C LEU A 209 -14.71 -27.72 -7.33
N LYS A 210 -15.87 -27.10 -7.49
CA LYS A 210 -17.13 -27.58 -6.96
C LYS A 210 -17.51 -28.96 -7.52
N ALA A 211 -17.31 -29.16 -8.82
CA ALA A 211 -17.52 -30.47 -9.46
C ALA A 211 -16.56 -31.55 -8.92
N ARG A 212 -15.42 -31.17 -8.36
CA ARG A 212 -14.44 -32.06 -7.70
C ARG A 212 -14.69 -32.26 -6.21
N GLY A 213 -15.78 -31.68 -5.65
CA GLY A 213 -16.19 -31.85 -4.26
C GLY A 213 -15.74 -30.75 -3.30
N TYR A 214 -15.17 -29.63 -3.79
CA TYR A 214 -14.88 -28.45 -2.97
C TYR A 214 -16.10 -27.52 -2.95
N GLU A 215 -17.10 -27.85 -2.17
CA GLU A 215 -18.39 -27.12 -2.15
C GLU A 215 -18.25 -25.63 -1.83
N ASN A 216 -17.28 -25.30 -0.95
CA ASN A 216 -17.03 -23.93 -0.49
C ASN A 216 -15.99 -23.19 -1.36
N ALA A 217 -15.64 -23.76 -2.53
CA ALA A 217 -14.74 -23.07 -3.47
C ALA A 217 -15.36 -21.77 -3.97
N GLY A 218 -14.55 -20.72 -4.04
CA GLY A 218 -15.03 -19.41 -4.47
C GLY A 218 -13.89 -18.46 -4.83
N ILE A 219 -14.31 -17.27 -5.29
CA ILE A 219 -13.41 -16.17 -5.62
C ILE A 219 -13.30 -15.25 -4.39
N TYR A 220 -12.08 -14.93 -4.03
CA TYR A 220 -11.79 -13.89 -3.05
C TYR A 220 -11.48 -12.58 -3.76
N ASP A 221 -12.44 -11.65 -3.75
CA ASP A 221 -12.38 -10.29 -4.29
C ASP A 221 -13.20 -9.39 -3.34
N PRO A 222 -12.67 -9.02 -2.15
CA PRO A 222 -13.46 -8.45 -1.07
C PRO A 222 -14.00 -7.06 -1.39
N GLU A 223 -15.30 -6.87 -1.14
CA GLU A 223 -16.04 -5.64 -1.44
C GLU A 223 -15.68 -4.47 -0.51
N GLY A 224 -15.25 -4.74 0.73
CA GLY A 224 -14.94 -3.71 1.73
C GLY A 224 -13.79 -2.77 1.36
N VAL A 225 -13.06 -3.07 0.27
CA VAL A 225 -12.04 -2.24 -0.36
C VAL A 225 -12.36 -1.92 -1.84
N GLY A 226 -13.65 -2.02 -2.21
CA GLY A 226 -14.14 -1.80 -3.58
C GLY A 226 -13.76 -2.91 -4.58
N GLY A 227 -13.38 -4.09 -4.08
CA GLY A 227 -12.76 -5.15 -4.85
C GLY A 227 -11.25 -4.94 -5.03
N THR A 228 -10.59 -5.90 -5.69
CA THR A 228 -9.14 -5.94 -5.82
C THR A 228 -8.69 -6.24 -7.25
N HIS A 229 -7.45 -5.89 -7.58
CA HIS A 229 -6.81 -6.24 -8.85
C HIS A 229 -5.83 -7.43 -8.71
N VAL A 230 -5.87 -8.07 -7.52
CA VAL A 230 -5.28 -9.38 -7.27
C VAL A 230 -6.33 -10.23 -6.60
N MET A 231 -6.85 -11.21 -7.31
CA MET A 231 -7.93 -12.08 -6.86
C MET A 231 -7.40 -13.48 -6.60
N TYR A 232 -8.08 -14.22 -5.72
CA TYR A 232 -7.75 -15.62 -5.49
C TYR A 232 -8.94 -16.51 -5.84
N VAL A 233 -8.63 -17.71 -6.38
CA VAL A 233 -9.53 -18.86 -6.36
C VAL A 233 -9.12 -19.71 -5.17
N LEU A 234 -10.03 -19.87 -4.21
CA LEU A 234 -9.80 -20.60 -2.96
C LEU A 234 -10.64 -21.88 -2.91
N HIS A 235 -10.15 -22.93 -2.25
CA HIS A 235 -10.95 -24.12 -1.93
C HIS A 235 -12.00 -23.83 -0.85
N HIS A 236 -11.64 -22.97 0.12
CA HIS A 236 -12.46 -22.57 1.25
C HIS A 236 -12.63 -21.04 1.26
N ALA A 237 -13.45 -20.52 0.36
CA ALA A 237 -13.68 -19.08 0.24
C ALA A 237 -14.57 -18.53 1.38
N ASP A 238 -15.28 -19.38 2.07
CA ASP A 238 -16.04 -19.08 3.29
C ASP A 238 -15.16 -18.85 4.52
N LYS A 239 -13.92 -19.40 4.49
CA LYS A 239 -12.89 -19.33 5.55
C LYS A 239 -11.54 -18.84 5.01
N PRO A 240 -11.45 -17.61 4.49
CA PRO A 240 -10.20 -17.10 3.91
C PRO A 240 -9.07 -17.00 4.94
N GLU A 241 -9.38 -16.91 6.22
CA GLU A 241 -8.43 -16.87 7.33
C GLU A 241 -7.55 -18.12 7.41
N LEU A 242 -7.99 -19.26 6.88
CA LEU A 242 -7.18 -20.48 6.77
C LEU A 242 -5.94 -20.31 5.88
N TYR A 243 -5.95 -19.30 5.02
CA TYR A 243 -4.82 -18.99 4.14
C TYR A 243 -3.87 -17.98 4.79
N SER A 244 -3.28 -18.35 5.92
CA SER A 244 -2.33 -17.53 6.70
C SER A 244 -2.90 -16.15 7.04
N GLY A 245 -4.13 -16.11 7.58
CA GLY A 245 -4.77 -14.91 8.08
C GLY A 245 -5.23 -13.92 7.00
N LEU A 246 -5.61 -14.41 5.83
CA LEU A 246 -6.27 -13.57 4.82
C LEU A 246 -7.59 -13.03 5.39
N PRO A 247 -7.79 -11.70 5.51
CA PRO A 247 -8.95 -11.16 6.20
C PRO A 247 -10.24 -11.46 5.43
N LYS A 248 -11.32 -11.83 6.15
CA LYS A 248 -12.60 -12.16 5.54
C LYS A 248 -13.28 -10.93 4.94
N ASP A 249 -13.30 -9.83 5.68
CA ASP A 249 -13.90 -8.55 5.27
C ASP A 249 -12.95 -7.40 5.57
N PRO A 250 -11.92 -7.20 4.72
CA PRO A 250 -10.96 -6.11 4.89
C PRO A 250 -11.63 -4.78 4.58
N GLN A 251 -11.60 -3.86 5.54
CA GLN A 251 -12.14 -2.51 5.39
C GLN A 251 -11.07 -1.46 5.68
N ILE A 252 -11.22 -0.29 5.06
CA ILE A 252 -10.38 0.86 5.39
C ILE A 252 -10.73 1.32 6.79
N ASP A 253 -9.71 1.52 7.63
CA ASP A 253 -9.90 1.96 9.01
C ASP A 253 -10.75 3.26 9.04
N PRO A 254 -11.84 3.29 9.82
CA PRO A 254 -12.73 4.46 9.92
C PRO A 254 -12.00 5.73 10.34
N THR A 255 -10.92 5.62 11.11
CA THR A 255 -10.11 6.78 11.53
C THR A 255 -9.45 7.49 10.35
N VAL A 256 -8.99 6.73 9.35
CA VAL A 256 -8.44 7.30 8.11
C VAL A 256 -9.52 8.09 7.34
N THR A 257 -10.72 7.53 7.26
CA THR A 257 -11.87 8.16 6.60
C THR A 257 -12.30 9.43 7.36
N LEU A 258 -12.48 9.33 8.68
CA LEU A 258 -12.84 10.46 9.53
C LEU A 258 -11.85 11.61 9.41
N TRP A 259 -10.55 11.30 9.47
CA TRP A 259 -9.51 12.31 9.36
C TRP A 259 -9.51 13.00 7.99
N LYS A 260 -9.51 12.23 6.91
CA LYS A 260 -9.36 12.78 5.56
C LYS A 260 -10.60 13.45 5.03
N ASP A 261 -11.77 12.88 5.29
CA ASP A 261 -13.02 13.32 4.68
C ASP A 261 -13.76 14.37 5.52
N ILE A 262 -13.52 14.41 6.84
CA ILE A 262 -14.24 15.29 7.75
C ILE A 262 -13.30 16.25 8.49
N LEU A 263 -12.39 15.74 9.33
CA LEU A 263 -11.62 16.57 10.24
C LEU A 263 -10.66 17.51 9.51
N LYS A 264 -9.99 17.05 8.47
CA LYS A 264 -9.05 17.85 7.70
C LYS A 264 -9.72 19.01 6.95
N PRO A 265 -10.84 18.84 6.21
CA PRO A 265 -11.58 19.95 5.61
C PRO A 265 -12.11 20.95 6.65
N VAL A 266 -12.68 20.46 7.76
CA VAL A 266 -13.19 21.31 8.84
C VAL A 266 -12.07 22.15 9.45
N ALA A 267 -10.92 21.53 9.75
CA ALA A 267 -9.76 22.25 10.27
C ALA A 267 -9.24 23.32 9.29
N ALA A 268 -9.22 23.00 7.97
CA ALA A 268 -8.81 23.96 6.95
C ALA A 268 -9.76 25.19 6.90
N VAL A 269 -11.07 24.98 6.99
CA VAL A 269 -12.06 26.06 7.05
C VAL A 269 -11.90 26.88 8.33
N ALA A 270 -11.71 26.22 9.48
CA ALA A 270 -11.50 26.90 10.75
C ALA A 270 -10.23 27.77 10.74
N MET A 271 -9.11 27.23 10.26
CA MET A 271 -7.86 27.99 10.12
C MET A 271 -8.02 29.19 9.16
N GLY A 272 -8.71 28.97 8.03
CA GLY A 272 -9.01 30.08 7.10
C GLY A 272 -9.83 31.14 7.73
N GLY A 273 -10.84 30.80 8.53
CA GLY A 273 -11.67 31.72 9.29
C GLY A 273 -10.86 32.54 10.33
N LEU A 274 -9.97 31.89 11.07
CA LEU A 274 -9.06 32.53 12.01
C LEU A 274 -8.12 33.52 11.29
N ALA A 275 -7.50 33.11 10.20
CA ALA A 275 -6.63 34.00 9.42
C ALA A 275 -7.38 35.22 8.89
N LEU A 276 -8.62 35.09 8.42
CA LEU A 276 -9.46 36.20 8.00
C LEU A 276 -9.83 37.11 9.17
N ALA A 277 -10.12 36.55 10.36
CA ALA A 277 -10.40 37.30 11.57
C ALA A 277 -9.18 38.10 12.02
N GLU A 278 -7.97 37.55 11.98
CA GLU A 278 -6.72 38.26 12.27
C GLU A 278 -6.46 39.39 11.28
N ILE A 279 -6.65 39.16 9.99
CA ILE A 279 -6.53 40.19 8.96
C ILE A 279 -7.57 41.30 9.21
N GLY A 280 -8.83 40.95 9.50
CA GLY A 280 -9.89 41.88 9.82
C GLY A 280 -9.58 42.71 11.07
N HIS A 281 -9.05 42.07 12.11
CA HIS A 281 -8.61 42.74 13.33
C HIS A 281 -7.47 43.74 13.03
N TYR A 282 -6.44 43.29 12.30
CA TYR A 282 -5.33 44.15 11.90
C TYR A 282 -5.78 45.38 11.08
N LEU A 283 -6.71 45.17 10.15
CA LEU A 283 -7.26 46.31 9.36
C LEU A 283 -8.13 47.27 10.18
N ALA A 284 -8.81 46.76 11.21
CA ALA A 284 -9.72 47.57 12.04
C ALA A 284 -9.01 48.26 13.19
N VAL A 285 -8.03 47.64 13.82
CA VAL A 285 -7.39 48.11 15.05
C VAL A 285 -5.95 48.61 14.79
N GLY A 286 -5.34 48.17 13.69
CA GLY A 286 -3.95 48.46 13.36
C GLY A 286 -2.95 47.53 14.03
N PRO A 287 -1.65 47.68 13.76
CA PRO A 287 -0.62 46.90 14.40
C PRO A 287 -0.62 47.14 15.92
N ASN A 288 -0.47 46.05 16.69
CA ASN A 288 -0.21 46.22 18.13
C ASN A 288 1.05 47.07 18.30
N VAL A 289 0.89 48.29 18.81
CA VAL A 289 2.01 49.09 19.22
C VAL A 289 2.52 48.44 20.49
N GLU A 290 3.70 47.84 20.43
CA GLU A 290 4.41 47.46 21.66
C GLU A 290 4.55 48.76 22.44
N GLU A 291 3.88 48.86 23.60
CA GLU A 291 4.21 49.91 24.58
C GLU A 291 5.69 49.73 24.88
N ASP A 292 6.46 50.78 24.65
CA ASP A 292 7.89 50.81 24.95
C ASP A 292 8.09 50.26 26.37
N VAL A 293 8.59 49.04 26.46
CA VAL A 293 9.11 48.53 27.73
C VAL A 293 10.29 49.45 28.04
N GLU A 294 10.08 50.39 28.94
CA GLU A 294 11.17 51.20 29.49
C GLU A 294 12.29 50.24 29.89
N ASP A 295 13.37 50.32 29.17
CA ASP A 295 14.60 49.62 29.48
C ASP A 295 15.05 50.06 30.88
N HIS A 296 14.63 49.32 31.87
CA HIS A 296 15.28 49.37 33.18
C HIS A 296 16.65 48.73 33.01
N HIS A 297 17.57 49.55 32.48
CA HIS A 297 18.99 49.30 32.62
C HIS A 297 19.31 49.26 34.13
N HIS A 298 19.30 48.09 34.70
CA HIS A 298 20.02 47.81 35.92
C HIS A 298 21.50 47.99 35.61
N THR A 299 21.99 49.18 35.87
CA THR A 299 23.41 49.45 36.06
C THR A 299 23.86 48.62 37.23
N PHE A 300 24.49 47.50 36.92
CA PHE A 300 25.35 46.85 37.92
C PHE A 300 26.51 47.76 38.12
N GLU A 301 26.49 48.51 39.25
CA GLU A 301 27.64 49.26 39.72
C GLU A 301 28.77 48.28 40.00
N GLU A 302 29.92 48.54 39.37
CA GLU A 302 31.20 47.97 39.66
C GLU A 302 31.58 48.35 41.08
N GLU A 303 31.21 47.59 42.09
CA GLU A 303 31.81 47.68 43.41
C GLU A 303 32.99 46.76 43.56
N ASP A 304 34.12 47.42 43.69
CA ASP A 304 35.31 47.03 44.46
C ASP A 304 36.25 45.94 43.97
N ARG A 305 37.10 46.35 43.07
CA ARG A 305 38.50 45.98 43.13
C ARG A 305 39.25 46.89 44.07
N LYS A 306 39.24 46.70 45.38
CA LYS A 306 40.29 47.18 46.29
C LYS A 306 40.41 46.28 47.51
N GLY A 307 41.64 45.82 47.69
CA GLY A 307 42.09 45.20 48.92
C GLY A 307 42.27 43.70 48.80
N GLY A 308 43.43 43.19 48.90
CA GLY A 308 44.54 43.35 49.72
C GLY A 308 45.68 42.45 49.31
N LYS A 309 46.81 42.99 49.29
CA LYS A 309 48.10 42.34 49.39
C LYS A 309 48.27 41.85 50.84
N ASP A 310 49.14 40.85 50.96
CA ASP A 310 49.80 40.35 52.21
C ASP A 310 49.14 39.05 52.75
N GLU A 311 49.73 37.88 52.54
CA GLU A 311 50.95 37.18 52.99
C GLU A 311 51.15 35.87 52.18
#